data_ba962856b4dbabd1f4f0914136bc8bd6
#
_entry.id   ba962856b4dbabd1f4f0914136bc8bd6
#
_cell.length_a   1.000
_cell.length_b   1.000
_cell.length_c   1.000
_cell.angle_alpha   90.00
_cell.angle_beta   90.00
_cell.angle_gamma   90.00
#
_symmetry.space_group_name_H-M   'P 1'
#
loop_
_entity.id
_entity.type
_entity.pdbx_description
1 polymer ?
#
loop_
_entity_poly.entity_id
_entity_poly.type
_entity_poly.pdbx_seq_one_letter_code
_entity_poly.pdbx_strand_id
1 'polypeptide(L)'
;MKNKINSYLRRFGIEIHGVGYIQKLKNSDLKKSEWSKQQELLKSKADVIFDVGANRGDITLKYLNLFPYARIHSFEPFTDSYEIFINRHKDNLNVHLNKYTLSSNIVKANLNVNKSADTNS
;
A
#
# COMPACT_ATOMS: atom_id res chain seq x y z
N MET A 1 -16.19 -28.30 -27.37
CA MET A 1 -15.07 -27.65 -28.07
C MET A 1 -14.29 -26.66 -27.21
N LYS A 2 -14.91 -25.72 -26.51
CA LYS A 2 -14.22 -24.75 -25.61
C LYS A 2 -13.31 -25.38 -24.56
N ASN A 3 -13.70 -26.50 -23.94
CA ASN A 3 -12.90 -27.13 -22.87
C ASN A 3 -11.60 -27.78 -23.37
N LYS A 4 -11.57 -28.27 -24.61
CA LYS A 4 -10.37 -28.89 -25.21
C LYS A 4 -9.34 -27.82 -25.62
N ILE A 5 -9.82 -26.69 -26.12
CA ILE A 5 -8.95 -25.55 -26.52
C ILE A 5 -8.30 -24.96 -25.28
N ASN A 6 -9.06 -24.74 -24.18
CA ASN A 6 -8.52 -24.23 -22.94
C ASN A 6 -7.49 -25.16 -22.29
N SER A 7 -7.67 -26.49 -22.37
CA SER A 7 -6.68 -27.43 -21.82
C SER A 7 -5.34 -27.38 -22.58
N TYR A 8 -5.38 -27.12 -23.87
CA TYR A 8 -4.19 -26.96 -24.70
C TYR A 8 -3.47 -25.64 -24.45
N LEU A 9 -4.23 -24.55 -24.32
CA LEU A 9 -3.70 -23.21 -24.10
C LEU A 9 -3.13 -23.00 -22.68
N ARG A 10 -3.69 -23.68 -21.67
CA ARG A 10 -3.16 -23.67 -20.29
C ARG A 10 -1.71 -24.14 -20.20
N ARG A 11 -1.31 -25.03 -21.10
CA ARG A 11 0.07 -25.51 -21.20
C ARG A 11 1.06 -24.38 -21.55
N PHE A 12 0.56 -23.30 -22.14
CA PHE A 12 1.33 -22.10 -22.50
C PHE A 12 0.97 -20.89 -21.60
N GLY A 13 0.30 -21.12 -20.47
CA GLY A 13 -0.12 -20.04 -19.56
C GLY A 13 -1.24 -19.14 -20.10
N ILE A 14 -1.97 -19.60 -21.13
CA ILE A 14 -3.07 -18.86 -21.77
C ILE A 14 -4.40 -19.51 -21.42
N GLU A 15 -5.38 -18.72 -21.03
CA GLU A 15 -6.74 -19.19 -20.77
C GLU A 15 -7.75 -18.28 -21.50
N ILE A 16 -8.67 -18.91 -22.26
CA ILE A 16 -9.76 -18.20 -22.94
C ILE A 16 -10.98 -18.22 -22.02
N HIS A 17 -11.41 -17.04 -21.58
CA HIS A 17 -12.58 -16.85 -20.78
C HIS A 17 -13.81 -16.48 -21.64
N GLY A 18 -15.01 -16.89 -21.20
CA GLY A 18 -16.24 -16.51 -21.88
C GLY A 18 -16.57 -15.02 -21.65
N VAL A 19 -17.47 -14.48 -22.49
CA VAL A 19 -17.91 -13.07 -22.44
C VAL A 19 -18.39 -12.66 -21.03
N GLY A 20 -19.07 -13.56 -20.29
CA GLY A 20 -19.50 -13.29 -18.92
C GLY A 20 -18.36 -13.11 -17.92
N TYR A 21 -17.22 -13.78 -18.12
CA TYR A 21 -16.03 -13.59 -17.29
C TYR A 21 -15.40 -12.23 -17.53
N ILE A 22 -15.27 -11.84 -18.80
CA ILE A 22 -14.77 -10.51 -19.19
C ILE A 22 -15.67 -9.40 -18.68
N GLN A 23 -17.01 -9.58 -18.73
CA GLN A 23 -17.94 -8.63 -18.15
C GLN A 23 -17.79 -8.52 -16.63
N LYS A 24 -17.54 -9.65 -15.93
CA LYS A 24 -17.30 -9.68 -14.49
C LYS A 24 -15.96 -8.99 -14.13
N LEU A 25 -14.92 -9.16 -14.93
CA LEU A 25 -13.65 -8.42 -14.78
C LEU A 25 -13.86 -6.93 -15.01
N LYS A 26 -14.54 -6.54 -16.10
CA LYS A 26 -14.87 -5.12 -16.36
C LYS A 26 -15.69 -4.49 -15.23
N ASN A 27 -16.62 -5.22 -14.65
CA ASN A 27 -17.42 -4.75 -13.50
C ASN A 27 -16.61 -4.71 -12.19
N SER A 28 -15.58 -5.56 -12.03
CA SER A 28 -14.63 -5.47 -10.91
C SER A 28 -13.67 -4.29 -11.08
N ASP A 29 -13.31 -3.96 -12.31
CA ASP A 29 -12.50 -2.77 -12.64
C ASP A 29 -13.28 -1.47 -12.45
N LEU A 30 -14.62 -1.50 -12.47
CA LEU A 30 -15.48 -0.35 -12.16
C LEU A 30 -15.44 0.07 -10.68
N LYS A 31 -15.05 -0.81 -9.77
CA LYS A 31 -14.60 -0.44 -8.43
C LYS A 31 -13.08 -0.24 -8.45
N LYS A 32 -12.62 0.81 -9.13
CA LYS A 32 -11.24 1.26 -8.99
C LYS A 32 -10.92 1.37 -7.50
N SER A 33 -9.89 0.67 -7.05
CA SER A 33 -9.44 0.79 -5.66
C SER A 33 -9.13 2.25 -5.36
N GLU A 34 -9.23 2.66 -4.11
CA GLU A 34 -8.87 4.04 -3.69
C GLU A 34 -7.46 4.40 -4.15
N TRP A 35 -6.56 3.43 -4.16
CA TRP A 35 -5.18 3.56 -4.64
C TRP A 35 -5.09 3.88 -6.13
N SER A 36 -5.88 3.21 -6.96
CA SER A 36 -5.95 3.49 -8.40
C SER A 36 -6.50 4.88 -8.69
N LYS A 37 -7.46 5.34 -7.88
CA LYS A 37 -8.01 6.70 -7.99
C LYS A 37 -6.95 7.74 -7.63
N GLN A 38 -6.20 7.53 -6.54
CA GLN A 38 -5.11 8.43 -6.16
C GLN A 38 -4.05 8.53 -7.28
N GLN A 39 -3.65 7.39 -7.83
CA GLN A 39 -2.68 7.34 -8.92
C GLN A 39 -3.17 8.09 -10.17
N GLU A 40 -4.44 7.95 -10.52
CA GLU A 40 -5.06 8.65 -11.64
C GLU A 40 -5.13 10.17 -11.41
N LEU A 41 -5.58 10.60 -10.22
CA LEU A 41 -5.65 12.01 -9.84
C LEU A 41 -4.29 12.70 -9.86
N LEU A 42 -3.26 12.03 -9.38
CA LEU A 42 -1.89 12.53 -9.34
C LEU A 42 -1.13 12.28 -10.65
N LYS A 43 -1.80 11.71 -11.68
CA LYS A 43 -1.18 11.33 -12.96
C LYS A 43 0.11 10.51 -12.76
N SER A 44 0.09 9.60 -11.78
CA SER A 44 1.24 8.80 -11.34
C SER A 44 2.45 9.62 -10.90
N LYS A 45 2.26 10.87 -10.49
CA LYS A 45 3.31 11.76 -10.01
C LYS A 45 3.02 12.19 -8.58
N ALA A 46 3.93 11.88 -7.69
CA ALA A 46 3.98 12.43 -6.35
C ALA A 46 5.47 12.61 -6.00
N ASP A 47 5.89 13.80 -5.62
CA ASP A 47 7.28 14.07 -5.25
C ASP A 47 7.53 13.78 -3.78
N VAL A 48 6.55 14.06 -2.93
CA VAL A 48 6.60 13.85 -1.49
C VAL A 48 5.28 13.28 -0.99
N ILE A 49 5.37 12.30 -0.12
CA ILE A 49 4.21 11.64 0.53
C ILE A 49 4.43 11.66 2.05
N PHE A 50 3.40 12.02 2.80
CA PHE A 50 3.36 11.89 4.24
C PHE A 50 2.45 10.73 4.63
N ASP A 51 3.03 9.70 5.26
CA ASP A 51 2.32 8.52 5.76
C ASP A 51 2.24 8.62 7.29
N VAL A 52 1.09 9.08 7.80
CA VAL A 52 0.87 9.36 9.22
C VAL A 52 0.20 8.17 9.89
N GLY A 53 0.82 7.62 10.94
CA GLY A 53 0.41 6.37 11.55
C GLY A 53 0.84 5.17 10.71
N ALA A 54 2.10 5.20 10.26
CA ALA A 54 2.63 4.24 9.29
C ALA A 54 2.69 2.79 9.80
N ASN A 55 2.56 2.59 11.11
CA ASN A 55 2.57 1.29 11.76
C ASN A 55 3.78 0.44 11.28
N ARG A 56 3.55 -0.74 10.72
CA ARG A 56 4.57 -1.68 10.23
C ARG A 56 5.03 -1.39 8.80
N GLY A 57 4.53 -0.31 8.17
CA GLY A 57 4.94 0.15 6.85
C GLY A 57 4.24 -0.52 5.66
N ASP A 58 3.06 -1.11 5.85
CA ASP A 58 2.30 -1.72 4.76
C ASP A 58 1.80 -0.68 3.75
N ILE A 59 1.34 0.47 4.24
CA ILE A 59 0.87 1.59 3.43
C ILE A 59 2.06 2.24 2.71
N THR A 60 3.17 2.47 3.42
CA THR A 60 4.42 2.94 2.82
C THR A 60 4.86 2.07 1.64
N LEU A 61 4.78 0.74 1.77
CA LEU A 61 5.12 -0.18 0.68
C LEU A 61 4.19 0.00 -0.54
N LYS A 62 2.90 0.21 -0.31
CA LYS A 62 1.96 0.50 -1.40
C LYS A 62 2.31 1.80 -2.12
N TYR A 63 2.64 2.87 -1.37
CA TYR A 63 3.06 4.13 -1.96
C TYR A 63 4.35 4.00 -2.77
N LEU A 64 5.34 3.23 -2.31
CA LEU A 64 6.56 2.95 -3.07
C LEU A 64 6.27 2.28 -4.41
N ASN A 65 5.31 1.35 -4.43
CA ASN A 65 4.91 0.66 -5.66
C ASN A 65 4.15 1.59 -6.63
N LEU A 66 3.33 2.50 -6.12
CA LEU A 66 2.55 3.43 -6.93
C LEU A 66 3.36 4.64 -7.41
N PHE A 67 4.29 5.11 -6.58
CA PHE A 67 5.08 6.33 -6.78
C PHE A 67 6.56 6.05 -6.47
N PRO A 68 7.27 5.30 -7.33
CA PRO A 68 8.60 4.77 -7.02
C PRO A 68 9.68 5.85 -6.84
N TYR A 69 9.42 7.07 -7.30
CA TYR A 69 10.35 8.21 -7.19
C TYR A 69 9.99 9.20 -6.06
N ALA A 70 8.87 8.97 -5.38
CA ALA A 70 8.44 9.83 -4.29
C ALA A 70 9.34 9.66 -3.07
N ARG A 71 9.62 10.75 -2.36
CA ARG A 71 10.13 10.71 -0.99
C ARG A 71 8.96 10.51 -0.04
N ILE A 72 9.06 9.49 0.80
CA ILE A 72 8.00 9.16 1.75
C ILE A 72 8.49 9.47 3.16
N HIS A 73 7.80 10.37 3.83
CA HIS A 73 7.98 10.68 5.24
C HIS A 73 6.91 9.95 6.04
N SER A 74 7.31 8.87 6.68
CA SER A 74 6.43 8.05 7.52
C SER A 74 6.59 8.45 8.99
N PHE A 75 5.48 8.43 9.74
CA PHE A 75 5.43 8.81 11.14
C PHE A 75 4.81 7.69 11.94
N GLU A 76 5.57 7.13 12.89
CA GLU A 76 5.12 6.05 13.76
C GLU A 76 5.75 6.19 15.15
N PRO A 77 4.97 6.55 16.19
CA PRO A 77 5.49 6.76 17.53
C PRO A 77 5.69 5.46 18.33
N PHE A 78 4.95 4.38 17.98
CA PHE A 78 4.95 3.14 18.75
C PHE A 78 6.21 2.31 18.44
N THR A 79 6.99 2.01 19.49
CA THR A 79 8.34 1.43 19.34
C THR A 79 8.35 0.10 18.59
N ASP A 80 7.45 -0.83 18.91
CA ASP A 80 7.43 -2.16 18.28
C ASP A 80 7.13 -2.07 16.79
N SER A 81 6.15 -1.25 16.42
CA SER A 81 5.81 -0.99 15.01
C SER A 81 6.96 -0.29 14.29
N TYR A 82 7.57 0.69 14.92
CA TYR A 82 8.72 1.44 14.40
C TYR A 82 9.90 0.52 14.07
N GLU A 83 10.25 -0.42 14.94
CA GLU A 83 11.35 -1.37 14.71
C GLU A 83 11.07 -2.32 13.56
N ILE A 84 9.82 -2.81 13.45
CA ILE A 84 9.40 -3.65 12.32
C ILE A 84 9.48 -2.85 11.02
N PHE A 85 9.01 -1.60 11.03
CA PHE A 85 9.07 -0.71 9.88
C PHE A 85 10.50 -0.47 9.41
N ILE A 86 11.43 -0.11 10.33
CA ILE A 86 12.84 0.11 9.98
C ILE A 86 13.43 -1.12 9.30
N ASN A 87 13.24 -2.30 9.88
CA ASN A 87 13.79 -3.53 9.31
C ASN A 87 13.24 -3.82 7.91
N ARG A 88 11.99 -3.46 7.64
CA ARG A 88 11.35 -3.67 6.34
C ARG A 88 11.85 -2.71 5.26
N HIS A 89 12.10 -1.45 5.62
CA HIS A 89 12.36 -0.37 4.66
C HIS A 89 13.78 0.19 4.71
N LYS A 90 14.67 -0.38 5.52
CA LYS A 90 16.06 0.10 5.76
C LYS A 90 16.89 0.32 4.49
N ASP A 91 16.63 -0.47 3.44
CA ASP A 91 17.39 -0.40 2.20
C ASP A 91 16.77 0.58 1.18
N ASN A 92 15.65 1.23 1.52
CA ASN A 92 14.98 2.17 0.64
C ASN A 92 15.33 3.62 1.01
N LEU A 93 16.17 4.25 0.20
CA LEU A 93 16.65 5.61 0.42
C LEU A 93 15.57 6.69 0.32
N ASN A 94 14.43 6.37 -0.28
CA ASN A 94 13.31 7.30 -0.41
C ASN A 94 12.38 7.29 0.80
N VAL A 95 12.59 6.40 1.78
CA VAL A 95 11.74 6.29 2.97
C VAL A 95 12.45 6.89 4.18
N HIS A 96 11.81 7.88 4.79
CA HIS A 96 12.27 8.55 6.00
C HIS A 96 11.28 8.29 7.13
N LEU A 97 11.65 7.44 8.08
CA LEU A 97 10.82 7.14 9.23
C LEU A 97 11.12 8.08 10.40
N ASN A 98 10.05 8.66 10.94
CA ASN A 98 10.09 9.58 12.07
C ASN A 98 9.35 8.97 13.27
N LYS A 99 10.02 8.92 14.44
CA LYS A 99 9.43 8.39 15.67
C LYS A 99 8.64 9.47 16.42
N TYR A 100 7.68 10.08 15.72
CA TYR A 100 6.85 11.16 16.26
C TYR A 100 5.40 10.95 15.91
N THR A 101 4.51 11.51 16.75
CA THR A 101 3.12 11.75 16.40
C THR A 101 3.00 13.19 15.88
N LEU A 102 2.24 13.39 14.82
CA LEU A 102 1.95 14.73 14.33
C LEU A 102 0.86 15.38 15.19
N SER A 103 1.09 16.62 15.60
CA SER A 103 0.17 17.42 16.39
C SER A 103 0.25 18.89 15.99
N SER A 104 -0.76 19.67 16.34
CA SER A 104 -0.75 21.12 16.14
C SER A 104 0.28 21.86 16.99
N ASN A 105 0.76 21.24 18.05
CA ASN A 105 1.74 21.79 18.98
C ASN A 105 2.88 20.82 19.25
N ILE A 106 4.06 21.35 19.55
CA ILE A 106 5.19 20.55 20.03
C ILE A 106 4.99 20.27 21.52
N VAL A 107 4.52 19.08 21.84
CA VAL A 107 4.24 18.65 23.21
C VAL A 107 4.78 17.23 23.46
N LYS A 108 5.06 16.93 24.72
CA LYS A 108 5.23 15.54 25.17
C LYS A 108 3.85 15.00 25.55
N ALA A 109 3.46 13.89 24.96
CA ALA A 109 2.21 13.21 25.26
C ALA A 109 2.47 11.75 25.61
N ASN A 110 1.58 11.18 26.42
CA ASN A 110 1.61 9.75 26.71
C ASN A 110 0.85 9.00 25.60
N LEU A 111 1.47 7.97 25.05
CA LEU A 111 0.84 7.09 24.10
C LEU A 111 0.15 5.94 24.86
N ASN A 112 -1.16 5.83 24.70
CA ASN A 112 -1.91 4.71 25.24
C ASN A 112 -1.74 3.51 24.31
N VAL A 113 -1.20 2.40 24.83
CA VAL A 113 -0.95 1.18 24.07
C VAL A 113 -2.01 0.15 24.40
N ASN A 114 -2.76 -0.27 23.40
CA ASN A 114 -3.69 -1.38 23.53
C ASN A 114 -2.95 -2.72 23.45
N LYS A 115 -3.47 -3.77 24.12
CA LYS A 115 -2.86 -5.09 24.11
C LYS A 115 -2.89 -5.79 22.73
N SER A 116 -3.77 -5.37 21.83
CA SER A 116 -3.83 -5.85 20.44
C SER A 116 -3.05 -4.90 19.53
N ALA A 117 -2.01 -5.39 18.89
CA ALA A 117 -1.11 -4.59 18.06
C ALA A 117 -1.78 -3.95 16.83
N ASP A 118 -2.94 -4.45 16.42
CA ASP A 118 -3.64 -3.99 15.20
C ASP A 118 -4.55 -2.78 15.43
N THR A 119 -4.73 -2.35 16.67
CA THR A 119 -5.63 -1.24 17.06
C THR A 119 -4.90 -0.06 17.69
N ASN A 120 -3.57 -0.06 17.68
CA ASN A 120 -2.77 1.05 18.18
C ASN A 120 -2.66 2.12 17.09
N SER A 121 -3.50 3.13 17.18
CA SER A 121 -3.49 4.32 16.35
C SER A 121 -3.67 5.58 17.15
#